data_e29a3a678643c557d2a3d0fb41b92b36
#
_entry.id   e29a3a678643c557d2a3d0fb41b92b36
#
_cell.length_a   1.000
_cell.length_b   1.000
_cell.length_c   1.000
_cell.angle_alpha   90.00
_cell.angle_beta   90.00
_cell.angle_gamma   90.00
#
_symmetry.space_group_name_H-M   'P 1'
#
loop_
_entity.id
_entity.type
_entity.pdbx_description
1 polymer ?
#
loop_
_entity_poly.entity_id
_entity_poly.type
_entity_poly.pdbx_seq_one_letter_code
_entity_poly.pdbx_strand_id
1 'polypeptide(L)'
;MYKIAVIPGDGIGTEVIDSGVEVLKALSKSVQNLPVEFHQFDWGAEYYKNHGVMMPDEGVEELKNFSAIYFGSAGVPDIPDHITLWGLRLKICQGLDQYANLRPVRLLPGITSPLKNVEEKDIDWSFIRENSEGEYSGIG
;
A
#
# COMPACT_ATOMS: atom_id res chain seq x y z
N MET A 1 4.60 2.80 21.48
CA MET A 1 5.38 3.07 20.24
C MET A 1 4.73 2.29 19.13
N TYR A 2 4.37 2.96 18.03
CA TYR A 2 3.74 2.32 16.87
C TYR A 2 4.84 1.84 15.92
N LYS A 3 4.86 0.54 15.62
CA LYS A 3 5.75 -0.03 14.63
C LYS A 3 5.06 -0.03 13.27
N ILE A 4 5.68 0.56 12.28
CA ILE A 4 5.17 0.62 10.90
C ILE A 4 6.08 -0.21 10.00
N ALA A 5 5.50 -1.23 9.37
CA ALA A 5 6.16 -1.94 8.29
C ALA A 5 6.13 -1.06 7.04
N VAL A 6 7.27 -0.79 6.45
CA VAL A 6 7.41 0.00 5.22
C VAL A 6 7.79 -0.92 4.09
N ILE A 7 6.92 -1.03 3.10
CA ILE A 7 7.13 -1.86 1.92
C ILE A 7 7.05 -0.95 0.69
N PRO A 8 8.17 -0.39 0.21
CA PRO A 8 8.18 0.47 -0.97
C PRO A 8 7.64 -0.25 -2.21
N GLY A 9 7.97 -1.54 -2.33
CA GLY A 9 7.62 -2.34 -3.48
C GLY A 9 8.38 -1.88 -4.74
N ASP A 10 7.65 -1.63 -5.83
CA ASP A 10 8.22 -1.51 -7.15
C ASP A 10 8.09 -0.11 -7.76
N GLY A 11 8.96 0.19 -8.74
CA GLY A 11 8.84 1.37 -9.58
C GLY A 11 8.80 2.67 -8.77
N ILE A 12 7.77 3.49 -9.01
CA ILE A 12 7.56 4.77 -8.32
C ILE A 12 7.31 4.62 -6.82
N GLY A 13 6.96 3.41 -6.36
CA GLY A 13 6.70 3.12 -4.95
C GLY A 13 7.85 3.50 -4.05
N THR A 14 9.09 3.28 -4.46
CA THR A 14 10.28 3.64 -3.69
C THR A 14 10.33 5.13 -3.40
N GLU A 15 10.22 5.97 -4.44
CA GLU A 15 10.28 7.43 -4.32
C GLU A 15 9.12 7.99 -3.48
N VAL A 16 7.92 7.50 -3.73
CA VAL A 16 6.71 7.97 -3.05
C VAL A 16 6.72 7.58 -1.57
N ILE A 17 7.14 6.36 -1.25
CA ILE A 17 7.22 5.88 0.13
C ILE A 17 8.31 6.60 0.92
N ASP A 18 9.47 6.83 0.33
CA ASP A 18 10.55 7.58 0.99
C ASP A 18 10.07 9.00 1.38
N SER A 19 9.44 9.70 0.44
CA SER A 19 8.86 11.03 0.70
C SER A 19 7.78 10.99 1.79
N GLY A 20 6.91 9.97 1.75
CA GLY A 20 5.86 9.80 2.75
C GLY A 20 6.41 9.47 4.14
N VAL A 21 7.47 8.66 4.24
CA VAL A 21 8.15 8.35 5.50
C VAL A 21 8.76 9.62 6.11
N GLU A 22 9.32 10.52 5.29
CA GLU A 22 9.82 11.81 5.77
C GLU A 22 8.71 12.67 6.37
N VAL A 23 7.56 12.73 5.71
CA VAL A 23 6.38 13.43 6.24
C VAL A 23 5.90 12.81 7.56
N LEU A 24 5.80 11.49 7.64
CA LEU A 24 5.39 10.79 8.85
C LEU A 24 6.39 10.98 10.00
N LYS A 25 7.70 11.01 9.72
CA LYS A 25 8.73 11.34 10.72
C LYS A 25 8.61 12.78 11.23
N ALA A 26 8.32 13.73 10.35
CA ALA A 26 8.08 15.12 10.73
C ALA A 26 6.82 15.25 11.60
N LEU A 27 5.74 14.56 11.22
CA LEU A 27 4.50 14.52 11.98
C LEU A 27 4.71 13.91 13.38
N SER A 28 5.41 12.78 13.47
CA SER A 28 5.73 12.12 14.74
C SER A 28 6.48 13.03 15.72
N LYS A 29 7.32 13.93 15.20
CA LYS A 29 8.05 14.93 16.03
C LYS A 29 7.18 16.10 16.45
N SER A 30 6.18 16.47 15.67
CA SER A 30 5.32 17.64 15.90
C SER A 30 4.08 17.32 16.74
N VAL A 31 3.62 16.07 16.74
CA VAL A 31 2.44 15.64 17.49
C VAL A 31 2.86 14.95 18.77
N GLN A 32 2.38 15.47 19.91
CA GLN A 32 2.63 14.83 21.20
C GLN A 32 2.02 13.42 21.24
N ASN A 33 2.78 12.45 21.76
CA ASN A 33 2.35 11.06 21.93
C ASN A 33 2.11 10.27 20.63
N LEU A 34 2.82 10.60 19.56
CA LEU A 34 2.84 9.80 18.35
C LEU A 34 4.25 9.20 18.08
N PRO A 35 4.76 8.35 18.98
CA PRO A 35 6.06 7.70 18.76
C PRO A 35 5.94 6.61 17.71
N VAL A 36 6.60 6.79 16.57
CA VAL A 36 6.58 5.86 15.43
C VAL A 36 7.99 5.32 15.17
N GLU A 37 8.07 4.04 14.95
CA GLU A 37 9.27 3.32 14.48
C GLU A 37 8.98 2.73 13.10
N PHE A 38 9.90 2.92 12.14
CA PHE A 38 9.76 2.43 10.77
C PHE A 38 10.70 1.27 10.54
N HIS A 39 10.16 0.16 10.04
CA HIS A 39 10.87 -1.02 9.60
C HIS A 39 10.68 -1.21 8.09
N GLN A 40 11.75 -1.07 7.33
CA GLN A 40 11.69 -1.22 5.87
C GLN A 40 11.98 -2.64 5.45
N PHE A 41 11.16 -3.12 4.50
CA PHE A 41 11.28 -4.41 3.83
C PHE A 41 11.65 -4.17 2.37
N ASP A 42 12.51 -4.98 1.83
CA ASP A 42 12.97 -4.95 0.43
C ASP A 42 12.12 -5.83 -0.51
N TRP A 43 10.90 -6.16 -0.09
CA TRP A 43 9.99 -7.03 -0.83
C TRP A 43 9.45 -6.35 -2.08
N GLY A 44 9.40 -7.10 -3.18
CA GLY A 44 8.98 -6.62 -4.49
C GLY A 44 9.73 -7.29 -5.63
N ALA A 45 9.77 -6.65 -6.77
CA ALA A 45 10.35 -7.18 -8.00
C ALA A 45 11.86 -7.43 -7.89
N GLU A 46 12.61 -6.58 -7.22
CA GLU A 46 14.05 -6.80 -7.01
C GLU A 46 14.30 -7.99 -6.08
N TYR A 47 13.48 -8.14 -5.06
CA TYR A 47 13.52 -9.31 -4.19
C TYR A 47 13.20 -10.58 -5.00
N TYR A 48 12.19 -10.52 -5.88
CA TYR A 48 11.82 -11.63 -6.76
C TYR A 48 12.96 -12.04 -7.69
N LYS A 49 13.66 -11.09 -8.31
CA LYS A 49 14.80 -11.39 -9.19
C LYS A 49 15.92 -12.15 -8.47
N ASN A 50 16.10 -11.89 -7.19
CA ASN A 50 17.16 -12.49 -6.39
C ASN A 50 16.75 -13.81 -5.72
N HIS A 51 15.46 -13.99 -5.39
CA HIS A 51 14.98 -15.09 -4.55
C HIS A 51 13.91 -15.97 -5.21
N GLY A 52 13.35 -15.54 -6.35
CA GLY A 52 12.27 -16.24 -7.06
C GLY A 52 10.88 -16.09 -6.44
N VAL A 53 10.75 -15.29 -5.37
CA VAL A 53 9.49 -14.97 -4.69
C VAL A 53 9.43 -13.47 -4.39
N MET A 54 8.23 -12.89 -4.37
CA MET A 54 8.05 -11.44 -4.13
C MET A 54 8.26 -11.04 -2.67
N MET A 55 8.09 -11.97 -1.75
CA MET A 55 8.31 -11.86 -0.29
C MET A 55 8.52 -13.25 0.31
N PRO A 56 9.15 -13.38 1.49
CA PRO A 56 9.28 -14.66 2.19
C PRO A 56 7.93 -15.28 2.53
N ASP A 57 7.90 -16.59 2.75
CA ASP A 57 6.67 -17.28 3.14
C ASP A 57 6.18 -16.87 4.53
N GLU A 58 7.09 -16.59 5.43
CA GLU A 58 6.84 -16.13 6.79
C GLU A 58 6.47 -14.64 6.87
N GLY A 59 6.56 -13.91 5.75
CA GLY A 59 6.40 -12.45 5.73
C GLY A 59 5.06 -11.97 6.24
N VAL A 60 3.97 -12.71 6.01
CA VAL A 60 2.64 -12.37 6.55
C VAL A 60 2.63 -12.46 8.07
N GLU A 61 3.24 -13.51 8.64
CA GLU A 61 3.33 -13.67 10.10
C GLU A 61 4.23 -12.59 10.72
N GLU A 62 5.30 -12.20 10.04
CA GLU A 62 6.16 -11.10 10.46
C GLU A 62 5.39 -9.78 10.52
N LEU A 63 4.56 -9.49 9.51
CA LEU A 63 3.76 -8.28 9.44
C LEU A 63 2.72 -8.15 10.57
N LYS A 64 2.26 -9.23 11.17
CA LYS A 64 1.36 -9.19 12.34
C LYS A 64 1.95 -8.50 13.56
N ASN A 65 3.27 -8.36 13.63
CA ASN A 65 3.96 -7.66 14.73
C ASN A 65 3.97 -6.14 14.57
N PHE A 66 3.39 -5.60 13.49
CA PHE A 66 3.35 -4.19 13.19
C PHE A 66 1.96 -3.59 13.44
N SER A 67 1.93 -2.32 13.82
CA SER A 67 0.69 -1.57 14.05
C SER A 67 -0.01 -1.21 12.74
N ALA A 68 0.76 -1.01 11.67
CA ALA A 68 0.28 -0.73 10.32
C ALA A 68 1.35 -1.08 9.27
N ILE A 69 0.90 -1.22 8.03
CA ILE A 69 1.75 -1.42 6.87
C ILE A 69 1.63 -0.18 5.97
N TYR A 70 2.77 0.45 5.68
CA TYR A 70 2.86 1.54 4.72
C TYR A 70 3.40 0.99 3.42
N PHE A 71 2.50 0.76 2.47
CA PHE A 71 2.75 0.04 1.23
C PHE A 71 2.78 0.98 0.04
N GLY A 72 3.78 0.82 -0.84
CA GLY A 72 3.93 1.60 -2.06
C GLY A 72 3.18 1.00 -3.25
N SER A 73 3.90 0.46 -4.20
CA SER A 73 3.33 -0.14 -5.40
C SER A 73 3.86 -1.54 -5.67
N ALA A 74 3.08 -2.34 -6.39
CA ALA A 74 3.52 -3.65 -6.86
C ALA A 74 3.29 -3.72 -8.37
N GLY A 75 4.33 -4.13 -9.09
CA GLY A 75 4.30 -4.33 -10.52
C GLY A 75 5.43 -3.60 -11.25
N VAL A 76 6.06 -4.33 -12.17
CA VAL A 76 7.06 -3.83 -13.11
C VAL A 76 6.77 -4.42 -14.49
N PRO A 77 7.13 -3.73 -15.59
CA PRO A 77 6.83 -4.21 -16.94
C PRO A 77 7.41 -5.59 -17.27
N ASP A 78 8.53 -5.94 -16.65
CA ASP A 78 9.28 -7.16 -16.97
C ASP A 78 8.80 -8.41 -16.21
N ILE A 79 7.91 -8.26 -15.24
CA ILE A 79 7.38 -9.37 -14.43
C ILE A 79 5.85 -9.39 -14.57
N PRO A 80 5.25 -10.53 -14.92
CA PRO A 80 3.81 -10.64 -15.07
C PRO A 80 3.02 -10.29 -13.80
N ASP A 81 1.88 -9.63 -13.98
CA ASP A 81 1.02 -9.16 -12.87
C ASP A 81 0.58 -10.27 -11.91
N HIS A 82 0.38 -11.49 -12.41
CA HIS A 82 0.02 -12.62 -11.55
C HIS A 82 1.14 -12.99 -10.57
N ILE A 83 2.39 -12.63 -10.84
CA ILE A 83 3.52 -12.81 -9.92
C ILE A 83 3.58 -11.65 -8.96
N THR A 84 3.60 -10.41 -9.47
CA THR A 84 3.80 -9.23 -8.65
C THR A 84 2.61 -8.96 -7.72
N LEU A 85 1.39 -9.02 -8.24
CA LEU A 85 0.18 -8.74 -7.49
C LEU A 85 -0.16 -9.86 -6.50
N TRP A 86 -0.17 -11.12 -6.97
CA TRP A 86 -0.50 -12.27 -6.12
C TRP A 86 0.62 -12.63 -5.15
N GLY A 87 1.87 -12.46 -5.55
CA GLY A 87 3.03 -12.79 -4.72
C GLY A 87 3.32 -11.80 -3.61
N LEU A 88 2.78 -10.57 -3.68
CA LEU A 88 3.03 -9.53 -2.67
C LEU A 88 1.74 -8.97 -2.11
N ARG A 89 1.06 -8.09 -2.87
CA ARG A 89 -0.08 -7.32 -2.34
C ARG A 89 -1.24 -8.21 -1.92
N LEU A 90 -1.70 -9.10 -2.78
CA LEU A 90 -2.84 -9.98 -2.46
C LEU A 90 -2.48 -10.99 -1.38
N LYS A 91 -1.24 -11.52 -1.39
CA LYS A 91 -0.74 -12.40 -0.31
C LYS A 91 -0.85 -11.72 1.05
N ILE A 92 -0.47 -10.44 1.15
CA ILE A 92 -0.59 -9.65 2.39
C ILE A 92 -2.07 -9.42 2.75
N CYS A 93 -2.87 -8.92 1.79
CA CYS A 93 -4.27 -8.57 2.05
C CYS A 93 -5.09 -9.80 2.50
N GLN A 94 -4.94 -10.92 1.80
CA GLN A 94 -5.64 -12.17 2.14
C GLN A 94 -5.13 -12.76 3.45
N GLY A 95 -3.81 -12.80 3.65
CA GLY A 95 -3.20 -13.37 4.85
C GLY A 95 -3.49 -12.59 6.13
N LEU A 96 -3.81 -11.28 6.02
CA LEU A 96 -4.20 -10.42 7.13
C LEU A 96 -5.71 -10.11 7.17
N ASP A 97 -6.51 -10.79 6.34
CA ASP A 97 -7.97 -10.58 6.23
C ASP A 97 -8.37 -9.10 5.98
N GLN A 98 -7.60 -8.42 5.14
CA GLN A 98 -7.83 -7.02 4.76
C GLN A 98 -8.79 -6.93 3.57
N TYR A 99 -10.04 -7.38 3.75
CA TYR A 99 -11.05 -7.49 2.70
C TYR A 99 -11.57 -6.13 2.21
N ALA A 100 -11.57 -5.10 3.05
CA ALA A 100 -12.09 -3.78 2.71
C ALA A 100 -10.97 -2.80 2.32
N ASN A 101 -10.97 -2.37 1.06
CA ASN A 101 -10.07 -1.34 0.54
C ASN A 101 -10.82 -0.01 0.47
N LEU A 102 -10.62 0.84 1.46
CA LEU A 102 -11.25 2.17 1.54
C LEU A 102 -10.48 3.18 0.69
N ARG A 103 -11.17 3.79 -0.27
CA ARG A 103 -10.60 4.77 -1.21
C ARG A 103 -11.34 6.09 -1.13
N PRO A 104 -10.88 7.07 -0.34
CA PRO A 104 -11.45 8.40 -0.33
C PRO A 104 -11.08 9.15 -1.60
N VAL A 105 -12.04 9.89 -2.18
CA VAL A 105 -11.86 10.73 -3.36
C VAL A 105 -12.44 12.09 -3.08
N ARG A 106 -11.62 13.13 -3.23
CA ARG A 106 -12.03 14.53 -3.08
C ARG A 106 -11.47 15.35 -4.22
N LEU A 107 -12.25 16.31 -4.70
CA LEU A 107 -11.71 17.33 -5.58
C LEU A 107 -10.99 18.38 -4.71
N LEU A 108 -9.67 18.46 -4.88
CA LEU A 108 -8.86 19.38 -4.10
C LEU A 108 -8.97 20.82 -4.63
N PRO A 109 -8.86 21.85 -3.77
CA PRO A 109 -8.82 23.25 -4.19
C PRO A 109 -7.81 23.51 -5.30
N GLY A 110 -8.24 24.20 -6.34
CA GLY A 110 -7.41 24.55 -7.49
C GLY A 110 -7.27 23.43 -8.54
N ILE A 111 -7.86 22.26 -8.32
CA ILE A 111 -7.89 21.18 -9.32
C ILE A 111 -9.17 21.28 -10.14
N THR A 112 -9.06 21.19 -11.46
CA THR A 112 -10.20 21.13 -12.37
C THR A 112 -10.62 19.68 -12.58
N SER A 113 -11.89 19.38 -12.31
CA SER A 113 -12.47 18.06 -12.59
C SER A 113 -12.54 17.81 -14.11
N PRO A 114 -12.29 16.58 -14.58
CA PRO A 114 -12.59 16.19 -15.95
C PRO A 114 -14.09 16.04 -16.22
N LEU A 115 -14.91 15.99 -15.16
CA LEU A 115 -16.35 15.93 -15.27
C LEU A 115 -16.92 17.35 -15.51
N LYS A 116 -17.98 17.45 -16.32
CA LYS A 116 -18.63 18.73 -16.62
C LYS A 116 -19.50 19.17 -15.44
N ASN A 117 -19.50 20.47 -15.17
CA ASN A 117 -20.37 21.10 -14.16
C ASN A 117 -20.20 20.53 -12.74
N VAL A 118 -18.96 20.21 -12.35
CA VAL A 118 -18.63 19.66 -11.03
C VAL A 118 -17.73 20.64 -10.29
N GLU A 119 -18.13 20.99 -9.08
CA GLU A 119 -17.39 21.84 -8.15
C GLU A 119 -16.76 20.99 -7.02
N GLU A 120 -15.87 21.60 -6.21
CA GLU A 120 -15.19 20.92 -5.09
C GLU A 120 -16.17 20.21 -4.15
N LYS A 121 -17.30 20.83 -3.82
CA LYS A 121 -18.33 20.31 -2.92
C LYS A 121 -19.04 19.06 -3.45
N ASP A 122 -18.99 18.80 -4.77
CA ASP A 122 -19.72 17.71 -5.42
C ASP A 122 -18.96 16.39 -5.37
N ILE A 123 -17.66 16.42 -5.06
CA ILE A 123 -16.83 15.22 -4.97
C ILE A 123 -16.20 15.13 -3.57
N ASP A 124 -16.88 14.44 -2.69
CA ASP A 124 -16.37 13.95 -1.39
C ASP A 124 -16.95 12.54 -1.18
N TRP A 125 -16.30 11.56 -1.80
CA TRP A 125 -16.79 10.18 -1.87
C TRP A 125 -15.83 9.23 -1.18
N SER A 126 -16.36 8.11 -0.71
CA SER A 126 -15.58 6.98 -0.25
C SER A 126 -16.01 5.73 -1.00
N PHE A 127 -15.09 5.15 -1.79
CA PHE A 127 -15.30 3.85 -2.41
C PHE A 127 -14.79 2.76 -1.47
N ILE A 128 -15.64 1.79 -1.18
CA ILE A 128 -15.23 0.57 -0.48
C ILE A 128 -15.12 -0.52 -1.53
N ARG A 129 -13.88 -0.94 -1.82
CA ARG A 129 -13.58 -1.99 -2.79
C ARG A 129 -13.30 -3.28 -2.05
N GLU A 130 -13.86 -4.36 -2.53
CA GLU A 130 -13.53 -5.71 -2.10
C GLU A 130 -12.06 -6.03 -2.49
N ASN A 131 -11.34 -6.79 -1.67
CA ASN A 131 -9.91 -6.96 -1.80
C ASN A 131 -9.40 -8.41 -1.59
N SER A 132 -10.26 -9.36 -1.26
CA SER A 132 -9.89 -10.75 -0.94
C SER A 132 -10.79 -11.81 -1.57
N GLU A 133 -12.00 -11.44 -1.93
CA GLU A 133 -13.01 -12.32 -2.50
C GLU A 133 -13.30 -11.96 -3.98
N GLY A 134 -14.32 -12.55 -4.56
CA GLY A 134 -14.77 -12.24 -5.91
C GLY A 134 -13.67 -12.44 -6.95
N GLU A 135 -13.28 -11.39 -7.66
CA GLU A 135 -12.20 -11.38 -8.64
C GLU A 135 -10.85 -11.80 -8.05
N TYR A 136 -10.65 -11.57 -6.77
CA TYR A 136 -9.40 -11.87 -6.05
C TYR A 136 -9.42 -13.20 -5.29
N SER A 137 -10.49 -14.00 -5.41
CA SER A 137 -10.59 -15.30 -4.75
C SER A 137 -9.62 -16.36 -5.30
N GLY A 138 -9.11 -16.15 -6.53
CA GLY A 138 -8.27 -17.13 -7.20
C GLY A 138 -9.02 -18.37 -7.70
N ILE A 139 -10.36 -18.33 -7.74
CA ILE A 139 -11.21 -19.41 -8.25
C ILE A 139 -11.46 -19.15 -9.73
N GLY A 140 -10.91 -20.01 -10.61
CA GLY A 140 -11.09 -19.91 -12.07
C GLY A 140 -9.97 -20.58 -12.84
#